data_a6b4a6e5bc30e4cacfd17dc119f9c026
#
_entry.id   a6b4a6e5bc30e4cacfd17dc119f9c026
#
_cell.length_a   1.000
_cell.length_b   1.000
_cell.length_c   1.000
_cell.angle_alpha   90.00
_cell.angle_beta   90.00
_cell.angle_gamma   90.00
#
_symmetry.space_group_name_H-M   'P 1'
#
loop_
_entity.id
_entity.type
_entity.pdbx_description
1 polymer ?
#
loop_
_entity_poly.entity_id
_entity_poly.type
_entity_poly.pdbx_seq_one_letter_code
_entity_poly.pdbx_strand_id
1 'polypeptide(L)'
;MLEQIHKNEADLVFGTRYEKNCGSDDDTIITLIGNFIFTKIGRLFFNLNVTDILYTYVLGKTSKAKDLNLKSKDFKFCVELPIKAKRKGYKLANSKAYERSRIGGKKKVNAFKDGFLILLAMVRLFFNK
;
A
#
# COMPACT_ATOMS: atom_id res chain seq x y z
N MET A 1 6.21 -10.36 9.21
CA MET A 1 4.92 -10.52 8.49
C MET A 1 4.22 -11.85 8.81
N LEU A 2 4.82 -13.00 8.51
CA LEU A 2 4.17 -14.32 8.75
C LEU A 2 3.73 -14.51 10.20
N GLU A 3 4.57 -14.16 11.16
CA GLU A 3 4.27 -14.28 12.59
C GLU A 3 3.00 -13.51 12.98
N GLN A 4 2.84 -12.28 12.48
CA GLN A 4 1.65 -11.45 12.75
C GLN A 4 0.37 -12.06 12.17
N ILE A 5 0.47 -12.73 11.01
CA ILE A 5 -0.67 -13.46 10.41
C ILE A 5 -0.98 -14.72 11.22
N HIS A 6 0.03 -15.50 11.62
CA HIS A 6 -0.16 -16.74 12.36
C HIS A 6 -0.74 -16.52 13.75
N LYS A 7 -0.32 -15.47 14.45
CA LYS A 7 -0.89 -15.10 15.78
C LYS A 7 -2.28 -14.44 15.67
N ASN A 8 -2.86 -14.32 14.48
CA ASN A 8 -4.10 -13.59 14.22
C ASN A 8 -4.10 -12.13 14.68
N GLU A 9 -2.94 -11.52 14.76
CA GLU A 9 -2.76 -10.09 15.08
C GLU A 9 -3.13 -9.21 13.89
N ALA A 10 -3.00 -9.74 12.65
CA ALA A 10 -3.36 -9.06 11.41
C ALA A 10 -4.01 -9.99 10.39
N ASP A 11 -4.87 -9.43 9.54
CA ASP A 11 -5.41 -10.07 8.34
C ASP A 11 -4.53 -9.77 7.12
N LEU A 12 -3.98 -8.55 7.06
CA LEU A 12 -3.04 -8.09 6.04
C LEU A 12 -1.89 -7.34 6.71
N VAL A 13 -0.67 -7.61 6.26
CA VAL A 13 0.56 -6.96 6.75
C VAL A 13 1.25 -6.27 5.58
N PHE A 14 1.46 -4.96 5.70
CA PHE A 14 2.08 -4.11 4.70
C PHE A 14 3.56 -3.86 5.04
N GLY A 15 4.44 -4.03 4.07
CA GLY A 15 5.82 -3.61 4.20
C GLY A 15 5.91 -2.09 4.33
N THR A 16 6.84 -1.59 5.13
CA THR A 16 7.16 -0.15 5.20
C THR A 16 8.65 0.08 5.08
N ARG A 17 9.03 1.08 4.28
CA ARG A 17 10.41 1.51 4.04
C ARG A 17 10.78 2.74 4.87
N TYR A 18 9.83 3.31 5.64
CA TYR A 18 9.97 4.61 6.32
C TYR A 18 10.04 4.51 7.83
N GLU A 19 10.49 3.36 8.35
CA GLU A 19 10.81 3.18 9.75
C GLU A 19 12.32 3.11 9.99
N LYS A 20 12.75 3.23 11.24
CA LYS A 20 14.18 3.10 11.60
C LYS A 20 14.73 1.75 11.16
N ASN A 21 15.86 1.75 10.46
CA ASN A 21 16.53 0.60 9.84
C ASN A 21 15.75 -0.01 8.65
N CYS A 22 14.93 0.80 7.98
CA CYS A 22 14.28 0.48 6.71
C CYS A 22 14.79 1.42 5.63
N GLY A 23 14.42 1.19 4.38
CA GLY A 23 14.78 2.07 3.28
C GLY A 23 14.50 1.48 1.91
N SER A 24 14.93 2.20 0.89
CA SER A 24 14.87 1.77 -0.50
C SER A 24 16.08 2.30 -1.26
N ASP A 25 16.74 1.41 -1.98
CA ASP A 25 17.78 1.78 -2.94
C ASP A 25 17.19 2.12 -4.32
N ASP A 26 15.91 1.87 -4.54
CA ASP A 26 15.21 2.04 -5.84
C ASP A 26 14.26 3.26 -5.85
N ASP A 27 14.05 3.89 -4.70
CA ASP A 27 13.13 5.02 -4.61
C ASP A 27 13.80 6.33 -5.06
N THR A 28 12.99 7.24 -5.61
CA THR A 28 13.42 8.58 -6.00
C THR A 28 12.76 9.61 -5.09
N ILE A 29 13.32 10.82 -5.02
CA ILE A 29 12.74 11.90 -4.23
C ILE A 29 11.27 12.16 -4.61
N ILE A 30 10.96 12.09 -5.92
CA ILE A 30 9.60 12.31 -6.42
C ILE A 30 8.64 11.21 -5.93
N THR A 31 9.07 9.94 -5.99
CA THR A 31 8.24 8.82 -5.52
C THR A 31 8.09 8.83 -4.01
N LEU A 32 9.12 9.24 -3.28
CA LEU A 32 9.07 9.42 -1.83
C LEU A 32 8.06 10.51 -1.42
N ILE A 33 8.11 11.69 -2.04
CA ILE A 33 7.15 12.77 -1.79
C ILE A 33 5.72 12.32 -2.12
N GLY A 34 5.54 11.68 -3.29
CA GLY A 34 4.25 11.15 -3.71
C GLY A 34 3.68 10.15 -2.70
N ASN A 35 4.50 9.20 -2.25
CA ASN A 35 4.08 8.23 -1.25
C ASN A 35 3.70 8.87 0.09
N PHE A 36 4.46 9.85 0.54
CA PHE A 36 4.14 10.61 1.76
C PHE A 36 2.78 11.30 1.66
N ILE A 37 2.49 11.97 0.52
CA ILE A 37 1.21 12.63 0.27
C ILE A 37 0.07 11.61 0.27
N PHE A 38 0.17 10.52 -0.50
CA PHE A 38 -0.87 9.50 -0.59
C PHE A 38 -1.09 8.77 0.74
N THR A 39 -0.02 8.52 1.51
CA THR A 39 -0.14 7.95 2.85
C THR A 39 -0.89 8.89 3.79
N LYS A 40 -0.61 10.21 3.75
CA LYS A 40 -1.37 11.20 4.52
C LYS A 40 -2.85 11.25 4.13
N ILE A 41 -3.15 11.25 2.83
CA ILE A 41 -4.53 11.19 2.33
C ILE A 41 -5.22 9.92 2.85
N GLY A 42 -4.55 8.77 2.76
CA GLY A 42 -5.06 7.50 3.29
C GLY A 42 -5.40 7.55 4.77
N ARG A 43 -4.53 8.16 5.58
CA ARG A 43 -4.76 8.34 7.02
C ARG A 43 -5.94 9.27 7.32
N LEU A 44 -5.99 10.43 6.67
CA LEU A 44 -6.99 11.46 6.97
C LEU A 44 -8.40 11.07 6.50
N PHE A 45 -8.53 10.56 5.29
CA PHE A 45 -9.84 10.34 4.66
C PHE A 45 -10.36 8.91 4.80
N PHE A 46 -9.47 7.94 5.04
CA PHE A 46 -9.85 6.52 5.12
C PHE A 46 -9.47 5.88 6.46
N ASN A 47 -8.92 6.66 7.40
CA ASN A 47 -8.48 6.17 8.71
C ASN A 47 -7.53 4.96 8.60
N LEU A 48 -6.63 4.99 7.62
CA LEU A 48 -5.63 3.95 7.43
C LEU A 48 -4.49 4.10 8.42
N ASN A 49 -4.00 2.99 8.94
CA ASN A 49 -2.76 2.92 9.73
C ASN A 49 -1.56 2.39 8.93
N VAL A 50 -1.70 2.25 7.60
CA VAL A 50 -0.61 1.88 6.69
C VAL A 50 0.37 3.05 6.57
N THR A 51 1.67 2.76 6.67
CA THR A 51 2.74 3.78 6.69
C THR A 51 3.45 3.97 5.36
N ASP A 52 3.28 3.06 4.41
CA ASP A 52 3.88 3.09 3.06
C ASP A 52 2.85 2.56 2.05
N ILE A 53 1.90 3.43 1.67
CA ILE A 53 0.71 3.01 0.90
C ILE A 53 1.02 2.59 -0.54
N LEU A 54 2.10 3.14 -1.14
CA LEU A 54 2.47 2.82 -2.52
C LEU A 54 3.38 1.58 -2.62
N TYR A 55 3.88 1.07 -1.49
CA TYR A 55 4.72 -0.11 -1.49
C TYR A 55 3.87 -1.37 -1.43
N THR A 56 3.81 -2.09 -2.55
CA THR A 56 2.93 -3.25 -2.71
C THR A 56 3.51 -4.56 -2.15
N TYR A 57 4.47 -4.48 -1.24
CA TYR A 57 4.97 -5.65 -0.51
C TYR A 57 4.01 -6.00 0.63
N VAL A 58 3.04 -6.85 0.32
CA VAL A 58 1.93 -7.18 1.22
C VAL A 58 1.81 -8.69 1.38
N LEU A 59 1.64 -9.12 2.62
CA LEU A 59 1.28 -10.48 3.00
C LEU A 59 -0.12 -10.49 3.59
N GLY A 60 -0.95 -11.45 3.19
CA GLY A 60 -2.30 -11.56 3.73
C GLY A 60 -2.89 -12.95 3.58
N LYS A 61 -3.98 -13.18 4.31
CA LYS A 61 -4.77 -14.41 4.19
C LYS A 61 -5.47 -14.42 2.83
N THR A 62 -5.27 -15.47 2.04
CA THR A 62 -5.84 -15.58 0.67
C THR A 62 -7.36 -15.45 0.66
N SER A 63 -8.06 -16.00 1.66
CA SER A 63 -9.50 -15.86 1.80
C SER A 63 -9.93 -14.39 1.95
N LYS A 64 -9.19 -13.61 2.75
CA LYS A 64 -9.43 -12.18 2.95
C LYS A 64 -9.16 -11.38 1.66
N ALA A 65 -8.07 -11.68 0.97
CA ALA A 65 -7.75 -11.03 -0.30
C ALA A 65 -8.83 -11.26 -1.37
N LYS A 66 -9.33 -12.49 -1.50
CA LYS A 66 -10.42 -12.84 -2.42
C LYS A 66 -11.74 -12.13 -2.08
N ASP A 67 -12.06 -12.03 -0.79
CA ASP A 67 -13.27 -11.37 -0.29
C ASP A 67 -13.29 -9.86 -0.58
N LEU A 68 -12.14 -9.22 -0.77
CA LEU A 68 -12.08 -7.79 -1.10
C LEU A 68 -12.60 -7.44 -2.49
N ASN A 69 -12.73 -8.41 -3.38
CA ASN A 69 -13.19 -8.19 -4.77
C ASN A 69 -12.47 -7.00 -5.43
N LEU A 70 -11.14 -7.07 -5.46
CA LEU A 70 -10.29 -6.03 -6.01
C LEU A 70 -10.46 -5.94 -7.53
N LYS A 71 -10.59 -4.73 -8.06
CA LYS A 71 -10.87 -4.48 -9.48
C LYS A 71 -9.69 -3.89 -10.23
N SER A 72 -8.80 -3.20 -9.55
CA SER A 72 -7.64 -2.55 -10.16
C SER A 72 -6.59 -3.56 -10.61
N LYS A 73 -6.17 -3.45 -11.86
CA LYS A 73 -5.09 -4.27 -12.48
C LYS A 73 -3.79 -3.48 -12.68
N ASP A 74 -3.74 -2.26 -12.20
CA ASP A 74 -2.63 -1.32 -12.32
C ASP A 74 -2.23 -0.75 -10.95
N PHE A 75 -1.44 0.30 -10.91
CA PHE A 75 -0.95 0.92 -9.67
C PHE A 75 -2.04 1.43 -8.73
N LYS A 76 -3.29 1.57 -9.17
CA LYS A 76 -4.43 1.90 -8.28
C LYS A 76 -4.69 0.80 -7.24
N PHE A 77 -4.21 -0.42 -7.48
CA PHE A 77 -4.28 -1.53 -6.54
C PHE A 77 -3.67 -1.17 -5.16
N CYS A 78 -2.57 -0.39 -5.13
CA CYS A 78 -1.88 -0.04 -3.88
C CYS A 78 -2.76 0.75 -2.90
N VAL A 79 -3.74 1.50 -3.40
CA VAL A 79 -4.70 2.24 -2.56
C VAL A 79 -6.03 1.51 -2.41
N GLU A 80 -6.47 0.77 -3.44
CA GLU A 80 -7.71 -0.01 -3.38
C GLU A 80 -7.66 -1.08 -2.30
N LEU A 81 -6.57 -1.83 -2.22
CA LEU A 81 -6.39 -2.93 -1.26
C LEU A 81 -6.55 -2.48 0.19
N PRO A 82 -5.75 -1.54 0.73
CA PRO A 82 -5.86 -1.14 2.13
C PRO A 82 -7.17 -0.42 2.44
N ILE A 83 -7.72 0.37 1.51
CA ILE A 83 -8.99 1.09 1.73
C ILE A 83 -10.15 0.10 1.85
N LYS A 84 -10.27 -0.86 0.93
CA LYS A 84 -11.31 -1.89 1.00
C LYS A 84 -11.17 -2.79 2.22
N ALA A 85 -9.93 -3.18 2.56
CA ALA A 85 -9.66 -3.98 3.73
C ALA A 85 -10.06 -3.26 5.03
N LYS A 86 -9.72 -1.97 5.15
CA LYS A 86 -10.13 -1.15 6.28
C LYS A 86 -11.65 -1.04 6.40
N ARG A 87 -12.36 -0.82 5.30
CA ARG A 87 -13.82 -0.74 5.26
C ARG A 87 -14.50 -2.04 5.70
N LYS A 88 -13.90 -3.18 5.40
CA LYS A 88 -14.36 -4.50 5.86
C LYS A 88 -13.97 -4.83 7.31
N GLY A 89 -13.31 -3.88 8.01
CA GLY A 89 -12.91 -4.08 9.39
C GLY A 89 -11.72 -5.01 9.57
N TYR A 90 -10.92 -5.23 8.52
CA TYR A 90 -9.75 -6.10 8.62
C TYR A 90 -8.65 -5.47 9.46
N LYS A 91 -7.94 -6.30 10.21
CA LYS A 91 -6.78 -5.91 10.99
C LYS A 91 -5.59 -5.72 10.05
N LEU A 92 -5.13 -4.46 9.92
CA LEU A 92 -3.98 -4.08 9.12
C LEU A 92 -2.79 -3.83 10.03
N ALA A 93 -1.61 -4.37 9.67
CA ALA A 93 -0.37 -4.13 10.38
C ALA A 93 0.74 -3.69 9.42
N ASN A 94 1.77 -3.04 9.95
CA ASN A 94 3.00 -2.71 9.21
C ASN A 94 4.13 -3.63 9.64
N SER A 95 5.05 -3.91 8.73
CA SER A 95 6.27 -4.68 8.99
C SER A 95 7.43 -4.03 8.29
N LYS A 96 8.55 -3.93 8.99
CA LYS A 96 9.79 -3.36 8.45
C LYS A 96 10.22 -4.07 7.18
N ALA A 97 10.59 -3.30 6.16
CA ALA A 97 11.11 -3.79 4.89
C ALA A 97 12.25 -2.90 4.39
N TYR A 98 13.16 -3.52 3.65
CA TYR A 98 14.20 -2.81 2.91
C TYR A 98 14.12 -3.22 1.45
N GLU A 99 13.92 -2.27 0.55
CA GLU A 99 13.85 -2.49 -0.88
C GLU A 99 15.24 -2.34 -1.49
N ARG A 100 15.80 -3.45 -1.95
CA ARG A 100 17.11 -3.45 -2.62
C ARG A 100 16.98 -2.98 -4.06
N SER A 101 18.08 -2.49 -4.62
CA SER A 101 18.18 -2.17 -6.04
C SER A 101 17.79 -3.36 -6.92
N ARG A 102 17.11 -3.09 -8.01
CA ARG A 102 16.77 -4.13 -9.00
C ARG A 102 18.02 -4.73 -9.61
N ILE A 103 18.01 -6.05 -9.75
CA ILE A 103 19.05 -6.78 -10.48
C ILE A 103 18.86 -6.62 -11.99
N GLY A 104 17.62 -6.35 -12.46
CA GLY A 104 17.32 -6.15 -13.88
C GLY A 104 15.94 -5.55 -14.12
N GLY A 105 15.68 -5.18 -15.38
CA GLY A 105 14.41 -4.56 -15.78
C GLY A 105 14.39 -3.03 -15.58
N LYS A 106 13.34 -2.40 -16.09
CA LYS A 106 13.13 -0.95 -15.96
C LYS A 106 11.95 -0.64 -15.04
N LYS A 107 12.03 0.46 -14.30
CA LYS A 107 10.93 0.98 -13.50
C LYS A 107 9.74 1.30 -14.41
N LYS A 108 8.59 0.66 -14.16
CA LYS A 108 7.38 0.83 -14.97
C LYS A 108 6.52 2.00 -14.51
N VAL A 109 6.76 2.50 -13.31
CA VAL A 109 5.98 3.60 -12.70
C VAL A 109 6.36 4.93 -13.35
N ASN A 110 5.34 5.62 -13.87
CA ASN A 110 5.43 7.04 -14.22
C ASN A 110 4.82 7.86 -13.07
N ALA A 111 5.67 8.58 -12.34
CA ALA A 111 5.28 9.25 -11.09
C ALA A 111 4.10 10.22 -11.28
N PHE A 112 4.04 10.99 -12.38
CA PHE A 112 2.96 11.95 -12.62
C PHE A 112 1.68 11.28 -13.11
N LYS A 113 1.79 10.44 -14.15
CA LYS A 113 0.63 9.76 -14.74
C LYS A 113 -0.03 8.82 -13.73
N ASP A 114 0.77 7.94 -13.14
CA ASP A 114 0.24 6.96 -12.19
C ASP A 114 -0.21 7.62 -10.90
N GLY A 115 0.51 8.67 -10.43
CA GLY A 115 0.11 9.48 -9.29
C GLY A 115 -1.27 10.12 -9.48
N PHE A 116 -1.54 10.70 -10.66
CA PHE A 116 -2.85 11.26 -10.98
C PHE A 116 -3.95 10.17 -10.99
N LEU A 117 -3.69 9.01 -11.58
CA LEU A 117 -4.65 7.89 -11.60
C LEU A 117 -4.92 7.33 -10.19
N ILE A 118 -3.91 7.28 -9.33
CA ILE A 118 -4.05 6.87 -7.93
C ILE A 118 -4.92 7.89 -7.18
N LEU A 119 -4.69 9.19 -7.36
CA LEU A 119 -5.52 10.22 -6.73
C LEU A 119 -6.98 10.10 -7.15
N LEU A 120 -7.25 9.94 -8.45
CA LEU A 120 -8.61 9.72 -8.95
C LEU A 120 -9.25 8.46 -8.36
N ALA A 121 -8.46 7.38 -8.19
CA ALA A 121 -8.96 6.17 -7.55
C ALA A 121 -9.34 6.41 -6.09
N MET A 122 -8.53 7.16 -5.34
CA MET A 122 -8.85 7.54 -3.95
C MET A 122 -10.11 8.39 -3.88
N VAL A 123 -10.27 9.38 -4.76
CA VAL A 123 -11.49 10.20 -4.85
C VAL A 123 -12.71 9.32 -5.13
N ARG A 124 -12.63 8.43 -6.11
CA ARG A 124 -13.73 7.49 -6.41
C ARG A 124 -14.05 6.58 -5.23
N LEU A 125 -13.02 6.05 -4.57
CA LEU A 125 -13.21 5.22 -3.38
C LEU A 125 -13.80 6.01 -2.22
N PHE A 126 -13.56 7.31 -2.11
CA PHE A 126 -14.14 8.14 -1.05
C PHE A 126 -15.66 8.29 -1.22
N PHE A 127 -16.13 8.53 -2.44
CA PHE A 127 -17.56 8.70 -2.72
C PHE A 127 -18.33 7.38 -2.91
N ASN A 128 -17.67 6.32 -3.38
CA ASN A 128 -18.29 5.00 -3.54
C ASN A 128 -17.96 4.13 -2.31
N LYS A 129 -18.84 4.17 -1.34
CA LYS A 129 -18.73 3.34 -0.12
C LYS A 129 -19.08 1.89 -0.39
#